data_4a77b180da5963b3d5ea5d29555963c2
#
_entry.id   4a77b180da5963b3d5ea5d29555963c2
#
_cell.length_a   1.000
_cell.length_b   1.000
_cell.length_c   1.000
_cell.angle_alpha   90.00
_cell.angle_beta   90.00
_cell.angle_gamma   90.00
#
_symmetry.space_group_name_H-M   'P 1'
#
loop_
_entity.id
_entity.type
_entity.pdbx_description
1 polymer ?
#
loop_
_entity_poly.entity_id
_entity_poly.type
_entity_poly.pdbx_seq_one_letter_code
_entity_poly.pdbx_strand_id
1 'polypeptide(L)'
;MKKRIITTETLEEDQKIEGSLRPQYLEDYIGQTKAKETLKIYIEAAKARGEALDHVLFYVPPGLGKTTLAGIIANEMGVNMKVTSGPAIEKPGEMAAILNNLQERDVLFVDEIHRLNRQVEEVLYPAMEDFAIDIVIGKGAGARSIRLDLPKFTLVGATTRAGMLTAPLRDRFGVVNRLEFYTAEDLQTIVLRSAQVLGVEIDPKGALEIARRSRGTPRLANRLLKRVRDFAQVKYNGVITEKVAVFALDLLEVDRFGLDYADRTILTTMIEKFGGGPVGLDTLAAAIGEDSGTLEDVYEPFLLKNGFIQRTPKGRTATAFAYQHLGFSMGKEE
;
A
#
# COMPACT_ATOMS: atom_id res chain seq x y z
N MET A 1 -4.19 -24.70 7.34
CA MET A 1 -4.26 -23.50 6.48
C MET A 1 -2.94 -23.34 5.74
N LYS A 2 -2.90 -23.40 4.42
CA LYS A 2 -1.68 -23.07 3.66
C LYS A 2 -1.43 -21.56 3.81
N LYS A 3 -0.25 -21.19 4.32
CA LYS A 3 0.15 -19.78 4.49
C LYS A 3 0.14 -19.10 3.12
N ARG A 4 -0.63 -18.04 2.96
CA ARG A 4 -0.80 -17.31 1.69
C ARG A 4 0.52 -16.70 1.24
N ILE A 5 0.93 -16.93 0.00
CA ILE A 5 2.16 -16.40 -0.58
C ILE A 5 1.95 -14.97 -1.08
N ILE A 6 0.76 -14.68 -1.58
CA ILE A 6 0.33 -13.36 -2.03
C ILE A 6 -0.57 -12.73 -0.95
N THR A 7 0.00 -12.25 0.14
CA THR A 7 -0.70 -11.42 1.12
C THR A 7 -0.16 -10.00 1.08
N THR A 8 -1.03 -9.02 1.29
CA THR A 8 -0.62 -7.63 1.49
C THR A 8 -0.14 -7.37 2.91
N GLU A 9 -0.33 -8.34 3.83
CA GLU A 9 0.16 -8.25 5.21
C GLU A 9 1.68 -8.42 5.27
N THR A 10 2.33 -7.65 6.12
CA THR A 10 3.77 -7.68 6.33
C THR A 10 4.13 -8.81 7.29
N LEU A 11 4.93 -9.77 6.84
CA LEU A 11 5.50 -10.79 7.71
C LEU A 11 6.72 -10.21 8.44
N GLU A 12 6.94 -10.55 9.72
CA GLU A 12 8.05 -9.99 10.53
C GLU A 12 9.45 -10.20 9.90
N GLU A 13 9.67 -11.33 9.22
CA GLU A 13 10.91 -11.60 8.48
C GLU A 13 11.09 -10.71 7.24
N ASP A 14 9.97 -10.24 6.65
CA ASP A 14 10.00 -9.36 5.49
C ASP A 14 10.39 -7.93 5.88
N GLN A 15 10.10 -7.48 7.11
CA GLN A 15 10.34 -6.09 7.55
C GLN A 15 11.81 -5.70 7.52
N LYS A 16 12.70 -6.57 8.01
CA LYS A 16 14.15 -6.28 8.06
C LYS A 16 14.78 -6.20 6.68
N ILE A 17 14.37 -7.08 5.77
CA ILE A 17 14.91 -7.13 4.41
C ILE A 17 14.23 -6.07 3.52
N GLU A 18 12.93 -5.78 3.72
CA GLU A 18 12.26 -4.69 3.02
C GLU A 18 12.93 -3.34 3.30
N GLY A 19 13.44 -3.11 4.51
CA GLY A 19 14.19 -1.90 4.84
C GLY A 19 15.40 -1.68 3.95
N SER A 20 16.16 -2.74 3.66
CA SER A 20 17.38 -2.67 2.81
C SER A 20 17.08 -2.50 1.32
N LEU A 21 15.88 -2.91 0.89
CA LEU A 21 15.45 -2.81 -0.52
C LEU A 21 14.78 -1.47 -0.84
N ARG A 22 14.39 -0.68 0.19
CA ARG A 22 13.71 0.59 -0.01
C ARG A 22 14.66 1.65 -0.52
N PRO A 23 14.29 2.41 -1.57
CA PRO A 23 15.03 3.60 -1.96
C PRO A 23 15.01 4.64 -0.84
N GLN A 24 16.13 5.32 -0.65
CA GLN A 24 16.32 6.31 0.40
C GLN A 24 16.10 7.74 -0.10
N TYR A 25 16.25 7.99 -1.40
CA TYR A 25 16.15 9.30 -2.04
C TYR A 25 15.25 9.24 -3.28
N LEU A 26 14.76 10.41 -3.72
CA LEU A 26 13.90 10.53 -4.89
C LEU A 26 14.58 10.05 -6.18
N GLU A 27 15.90 10.23 -6.31
CA GLU A 27 16.63 9.78 -7.48
C GLU A 27 16.58 8.25 -7.67
N ASP A 28 16.59 7.51 -6.57
CA ASP A 28 16.51 6.05 -6.54
C ASP A 28 15.07 5.50 -6.67
N TYR A 29 14.09 6.38 -6.55
CA TYR A 29 12.68 5.99 -6.56
C TYR A 29 12.19 5.80 -7.99
N ILE A 30 11.85 4.56 -8.33
CA ILE A 30 11.40 4.15 -9.67
C ILE A 30 9.89 4.34 -9.80
N GLY A 31 9.43 4.76 -10.97
CA GLY A 31 8.02 4.98 -11.26
C GLY A 31 7.43 6.23 -10.60
N GLN A 32 6.10 6.35 -10.59
CA GLN A 32 5.34 7.46 -9.99
C GLN A 32 5.81 8.85 -10.45
N THR A 33 6.19 8.99 -11.73
CA THR A 33 6.90 10.16 -12.27
C THR A 33 6.27 11.48 -11.87
N LYS A 34 4.95 11.61 -12.01
CA LYS A 34 4.23 12.85 -11.67
C LYS A 34 4.33 13.20 -10.18
N ALA A 35 4.13 12.22 -9.30
CA ALA A 35 4.22 12.43 -7.86
C ALA A 35 5.66 12.76 -7.46
N LYS A 36 6.64 12.07 -8.04
CA LYS A 36 8.07 12.29 -7.83
C LYS A 36 8.50 13.70 -8.22
N GLU A 37 8.14 14.17 -9.42
CA GLU A 37 8.47 15.51 -9.90
C GLU A 37 7.84 16.60 -9.03
N THR A 38 6.57 16.43 -8.67
CA THR A 38 5.85 17.39 -7.83
C THR A 38 6.46 17.47 -6.43
N LEU A 39 6.75 16.33 -5.80
CA LEU A 39 7.38 16.27 -4.48
C LEU A 39 8.79 16.90 -4.51
N LYS A 40 9.57 16.65 -5.57
CA LYS A 40 10.90 17.23 -5.72
C LYS A 40 10.85 18.76 -5.67
N ILE A 41 9.94 19.36 -6.43
CA ILE A 41 9.78 20.84 -6.46
C ILE A 41 9.41 21.37 -5.07
N TYR A 42 8.44 20.74 -4.39
CA TYR A 42 8.00 21.21 -3.07
C TYR A 42 9.09 21.06 -2.00
N ILE A 43 9.82 19.94 -2.01
CA ILE A 43 10.95 19.70 -1.09
C ILE A 43 12.05 20.74 -1.33
N GLU A 44 12.46 20.97 -2.57
CA GLU A 44 13.50 21.97 -2.90
C GLU A 44 13.07 23.38 -2.47
N ALA A 45 11.81 23.74 -2.69
CA ALA A 45 11.28 25.03 -2.30
C ALA A 45 11.23 25.20 -0.77
N ALA A 46 10.78 24.19 -0.02
CA ALA A 46 10.75 24.21 1.44
C ALA A 46 12.17 24.30 2.02
N LYS A 47 13.12 23.53 1.48
CA LYS A 47 14.55 23.60 1.86
C LYS A 47 15.16 24.98 1.62
N ALA A 48 14.88 25.60 0.48
CA ALA A 48 15.40 26.92 0.14
C ALA A 48 14.89 28.01 1.10
N ARG A 49 13.65 27.86 1.62
CA ARG A 49 13.09 28.78 2.61
C ARG A 49 13.44 28.42 4.07
N GLY A 50 14.01 27.24 4.30
CA GLY A 50 14.29 26.73 5.65
C GLY A 50 13.03 26.34 6.45
N GLU A 51 11.92 26.03 5.76
CA GLU A 51 10.60 25.74 6.31
C GLU A 51 10.31 24.23 6.35
N ALA A 52 9.32 23.82 7.14
CA ALA A 52 8.72 22.49 7.01
C ALA A 52 8.01 22.37 5.65
N LEU A 53 7.95 21.15 5.10
CA LEU A 53 7.13 20.88 3.92
C LEU A 53 5.65 20.97 4.31
N ASP A 54 4.80 21.40 3.39
CA ASP A 54 3.35 21.33 3.57
C ASP A 54 2.90 19.90 3.87
N HIS A 55 1.78 19.76 4.59
CA HIS A 55 1.24 18.43 4.89
C HIS A 55 0.87 17.67 3.62
N VAL A 56 1.25 16.39 3.56
CA VAL A 56 1.14 15.54 2.37
C VAL A 56 0.15 14.41 2.63
N LEU A 57 -0.78 14.20 1.72
CA LEU A 57 -1.71 13.07 1.72
C LEU A 57 -1.44 12.14 0.54
N PHE A 58 -1.23 10.87 0.82
CA PHE A 58 -1.13 9.82 -0.18
C PHE A 58 -2.40 8.99 -0.27
N TYR A 59 -3.05 9.00 -1.43
CA TYR A 59 -4.09 8.02 -1.79
C TYR A 59 -3.45 6.83 -2.49
N VAL A 60 -3.53 5.64 -1.88
CA VAL A 60 -2.67 4.56 -2.34
C VAL A 60 -3.28 3.19 -2.11
N PRO A 61 -3.43 2.35 -3.12
CA PRO A 61 -3.65 0.93 -2.93
C PRO A 61 -2.55 0.29 -2.06
N PRO A 62 -2.83 -0.83 -1.38
CA PRO A 62 -1.84 -1.51 -0.55
C PRO A 62 -0.59 -1.94 -1.35
N GLY A 63 0.61 -1.83 -0.75
CA GLY A 63 1.85 -2.36 -1.34
C GLY A 63 2.60 -1.45 -2.31
N LEU A 64 2.14 -0.20 -2.53
CA LEU A 64 2.73 0.74 -3.49
C LEU A 64 3.82 1.68 -2.93
N GLY A 65 4.26 1.51 -1.68
CA GLY A 65 5.41 2.27 -1.15
C GLY A 65 5.07 3.55 -0.40
N LYS A 66 3.88 3.67 0.24
CA LYS A 66 3.49 4.82 1.08
C LYS A 66 4.57 5.21 2.10
N THR A 67 4.96 4.24 2.92
CA THR A 67 5.99 4.43 3.96
C THR A 67 7.35 4.77 3.36
N THR A 68 7.67 4.22 2.18
CA THR A 68 8.90 4.52 1.46
C THR A 68 8.96 5.98 1.03
N LEU A 69 7.88 6.51 0.45
CA LEU A 69 7.82 7.92 0.06
C LEU A 69 7.88 8.86 1.27
N ALA A 70 7.21 8.53 2.37
CA ALA A 70 7.32 9.30 3.61
C ALA A 70 8.78 9.34 4.13
N GLY A 71 9.48 8.19 4.10
CA GLY A 71 10.89 8.11 4.45
C GLY A 71 11.79 8.92 3.52
N ILE A 72 11.52 8.88 2.22
CA ILE A 72 12.24 9.70 1.23
C ILE A 72 12.04 11.19 1.52
N ILE A 73 10.82 11.64 1.80
CA ILE A 73 10.56 13.04 2.17
C ILE A 73 11.41 13.45 3.37
N ALA A 74 11.46 12.64 4.42
CA ALA A 74 12.26 12.94 5.60
C ALA A 74 13.75 12.98 5.28
N ASN A 75 14.27 12.02 4.51
CA ASN A 75 15.67 11.98 4.09
C ASN A 75 16.05 13.19 3.21
N GLU A 76 15.23 13.53 2.24
CA GLU A 76 15.44 14.70 1.37
C GLU A 76 15.40 16.00 2.15
N MET A 77 14.51 16.12 3.13
CA MET A 77 14.43 17.28 4.04
C MET A 77 15.54 17.30 5.09
N GLY A 78 16.26 16.18 5.31
CA GLY A 78 17.32 16.04 6.32
C GLY A 78 16.77 16.08 7.76
N VAL A 79 15.61 15.47 8.00
CA VAL A 79 14.89 15.48 9.28
C VAL A 79 14.51 14.07 9.73
N ASN A 80 14.08 13.93 10.99
CA ASN A 80 13.62 12.65 11.49
C ASN A 80 12.19 12.33 11.04
N MET A 81 11.88 11.03 10.94
CA MET A 81 10.53 10.54 10.70
C MET A 81 10.03 9.75 11.89
N LYS A 82 8.87 10.12 12.43
CA LYS A 82 8.09 9.29 13.34
C LYS A 82 6.99 8.57 12.58
N VAL A 83 6.81 7.28 12.86
CA VAL A 83 5.86 6.42 12.17
C VAL A 83 4.80 5.95 13.16
N THR A 84 3.54 6.11 12.78
CA THR A 84 2.39 5.56 13.50
C THR A 84 1.31 5.14 12.49
N SER A 85 0.18 4.65 12.99
CA SER A 85 -0.98 4.32 12.16
C SER A 85 -2.28 4.74 12.84
N GLY A 86 -3.33 4.98 12.04
CA GLY A 86 -4.65 5.32 12.57
C GLY A 86 -5.15 4.35 13.64
N PRO A 87 -5.12 3.01 13.39
CA PRO A 87 -5.54 2.02 14.39
C PRO A 87 -4.69 1.98 15.69
N ALA A 88 -3.46 2.47 15.65
CA ALA A 88 -2.57 2.46 16.81
C ALA A 88 -2.83 3.63 17.78
N ILE A 89 -3.65 4.61 17.37
CA ILE A 89 -3.96 5.80 18.17
C ILE A 89 -5.43 5.76 18.55
N GLU A 90 -5.70 5.39 19.79
CA GLU A 90 -7.07 5.27 20.30
C GLU A 90 -7.56 6.52 21.01
N LYS A 91 -6.64 7.30 21.61
CA LYS A 91 -6.98 8.43 22.47
C LYS A 91 -6.33 9.74 22.02
N PRO A 92 -7.02 10.88 22.18
CA PRO A 92 -6.48 12.20 21.88
C PRO A 92 -5.13 12.50 22.55
N GLY A 93 -4.96 12.05 23.81
CA GLY A 93 -3.71 12.23 24.55
C GLY A 93 -2.50 11.50 23.94
N GLU A 94 -2.72 10.40 23.28
CA GLU A 94 -1.64 9.67 22.58
C GLU A 94 -1.15 10.45 21.36
N MET A 95 -2.07 11.02 20.58
CA MET A 95 -1.73 11.91 19.47
C MET A 95 -1.01 13.16 19.97
N ALA A 96 -1.53 13.80 21.03
CA ALA A 96 -0.90 14.97 21.65
C ALA A 96 0.53 14.67 22.12
N ALA A 97 0.75 13.50 22.73
CA ALA A 97 2.09 13.07 23.16
C ALA A 97 3.05 12.85 21.97
N ILE A 98 2.58 12.27 20.86
CA ILE A 98 3.37 12.10 19.64
C ILE A 98 3.77 13.47 19.09
N LEU A 99 2.81 14.40 18.95
CA LEU A 99 3.02 15.74 18.41
C LEU A 99 3.99 16.55 19.26
N ASN A 100 3.84 16.52 20.58
CA ASN A 100 4.71 17.25 21.52
C ASN A 100 6.16 16.74 21.54
N ASN A 101 6.40 15.52 21.07
CA ASN A 101 7.74 14.91 20.96
C ASN A 101 8.37 15.09 19.57
N LEU A 102 7.79 15.86 18.66
CA LEU A 102 8.39 16.22 17.38
C LEU A 102 9.41 17.32 17.57
N GLN A 103 10.39 17.37 16.66
CA GLN A 103 11.34 18.45 16.53
C GLN A 103 10.99 19.33 15.32
N GLU A 104 11.64 20.47 15.21
CA GLU A 104 11.42 21.40 14.11
C GLU A 104 11.63 20.73 12.75
N ARG A 105 10.62 20.82 11.90
CA ARG A 105 10.54 20.24 10.55
C ARG A 105 10.46 18.70 10.48
N ASP A 106 10.36 17.98 11.61
CA ASP A 106 10.18 16.53 11.61
C ASP A 106 8.98 16.10 10.76
N VAL A 107 9.05 14.87 10.25
CA VAL A 107 7.95 14.21 9.52
C VAL A 107 7.22 13.27 10.47
N LEU A 108 5.91 13.45 10.61
CA LEU A 108 5.01 12.49 11.23
C LEU A 108 4.27 11.71 10.13
N PHE A 109 4.56 10.43 10.00
CA PHE A 109 3.85 9.54 9.08
C PHE A 109 2.75 8.78 9.80
N VAL A 110 1.51 8.91 9.31
CA VAL A 110 0.32 8.20 9.82
C VAL A 110 -0.24 7.30 8.72
N ASP A 111 -0.01 5.98 8.83
CA ASP A 111 -0.62 5.02 7.89
C ASP A 111 -2.09 4.77 8.27
N GLU A 112 -2.91 4.43 7.26
CA GLU A 112 -4.36 4.21 7.43
C GLU A 112 -5.04 5.36 8.21
N ILE A 113 -4.68 6.62 7.87
CA ILE A 113 -5.13 7.82 8.60
C ILE A 113 -6.67 7.95 8.65
N HIS A 114 -7.39 7.37 7.69
CA HIS A 114 -8.86 7.31 7.68
C HIS A 114 -9.46 6.50 8.84
N ARG A 115 -8.63 5.73 9.55
CA ARG A 115 -9.05 4.93 10.72
C ARG A 115 -8.85 5.64 12.05
N LEU A 116 -8.40 6.86 12.05
CA LEU A 116 -8.41 7.71 13.25
C LEU A 116 -9.87 7.93 13.70
N ASN A 117 -10.12 7.85 15.00
CA ASN A 117 -11.41 8.25 15.52
C ASN A 117 -11.52 9.78 15.53
N ARG A 118 -12.76 10.27 15.55
CA ARG A 118 -13.06 11.70 15.45
C ARG A 118 -12.38 12.54 16.54
N GLN A 119 -12.28 12.05 17.76
CA GLN A 119 -11.65 12.79 18.85
C GLN A 119 -10.14 12.98 18.62
N VAL A 120 -9.48 12.01 18.03
CA VAL A 120 -8.07 12.11 17.64
C VAL A 120 -7.88 13.05 16.45
N GLU A 121 -8.79 13.00 15.45
CA GLU A 121 -8.77 13.96 14.34
C GLU A 121 -8.89 15.41 14.83
N GLU A 122 -9.75 15.67 15.83
CA GLU A 122 -9.95 17.01 16.39
C GLU A 122 -8.68 17.59 17.03
N VAL A 123 -7.74 16.75 17.48
CA VAL A 123 -6.41 17.19 17.95
C VAL A 123 -5.52 17.58 16.76
N LEU A 124 -5.65 16.90 15.63
CA LEU A 124 -4.84 17.20 14.44
C LEU A 124 -5.20 18.53 13.78
N TYR A 125 -6.45 18.98 13.87
CA TYR A 125 -6.86 20.20 13.16
C TYR A 125 -6.03 21.43 13.58
N PRO A 126 -5.99 21.84 14.86
CA PRO A 126 -5.15 22.97 15.27
C PRO A 126 -3.66 22.66 15.16
N ALA A 127 -3.26 21.40 15.30
CA ALA A 127 -1.87 21.01 15.13
C ALA A 127 -1.37 21.24 13.70
N MET A 128 -2.22 20.99 12.68
CA MET A 128 -1.87 21.17 11.28
C MET A 128 -1.97 22.63 10.81
N GLU A 129 -2.94 23.40 11.33
CA GLU A 129 -3.17 24.79 10.91
C GLU A 129 -2.29 25.77 11.66
N ASP A 130 -2.30 25.66 13.00
CA ASP A 130 -1.69 26.65 13.90
C ASP A 130 -0.39 26.16 14.55
N PHE A 131 0.00 24.89 14.32
CA PHE A 131 1.08 24.24 15.06
C PHE A 131 0.91 24.37 16.58
N ALA A 132 -0.29 24.07 17.06
CA ALA A 132 -0.64 24.11 18.47
C ALA A 132 -1.67 23.03 18.80
N ILE A 133 -1.71 22.62 20.07
CA ILE A 133 -2.73 21.71 20.59
C ILE A 133 -3.37 22.32 21.84
N ASP A 134 -4.67 22.06 22.00
CA ASP A 134 -5.42 22.48 23.18
C ASP A 134 -5.57 21.28 24.12
N ILE A 135 -5.03 21.39 25.35
CA ILE A 135 -5.10 20.35 26.37
C ILE A 135 -6.02 20.81 27.49
N VAL A 136 -7.03 20.01 27.80
CA VAL A 136 -7.91 20.26 28.92
C VAL A 136 -7.32 19.64 30.18
N ILE A 137 -6.99 20.48 31.16
CA ILE A 137 -6.46 20.08 32.47
C ILE A 137 -7.55 20.29 33.54
N GLY A 138 -7.78 19.26 34.38
CA GLY A 138 -8.80 19.28 35.44
C GLY A 138 -10.09 18.59 34.98
N LYS A 139 -11.08 18.58 35.92
CA LYS A 139 -12.39 17.97 35.69
C LYS A 139 -13.49 18.92 36.18
N GLY A 140 -14.68 18.85 35.56
CA GLY A 140 -15.85 19.62 35.93
C GLY A 140 -15.68 21.15 35.76
N ALA A 141 -16.28 21.94 36.60
CA ALA A 141 -16.28 23.42 36.52
C ALA A 141 -14.90 24.07 36.70
N GLY A 142 -13.89 23.32 37.16
CA GLY A 142 -12.50 23.78 37.29
C GLY A 142 -11.59 23.39 36.09
N ALA A 143 -12.13 22.78 35.05
CA ALA A 143 -11.35 22.43 33.87
C ALA A 143 -10.86 23.69 33.14
N ARG A 144 -9.59 23.70 32.76
CA ARG A 144 -8.97 24.80 32.00
C ARG A 144 -8.35 24.22 30.72
N SER A 145 -8.57 24.91 29.62
CA SER A 145 -7.83 24.62 28.37
C SER A 145 -6.50 25.35 28.38
N ILE A 146 -5.44 24.64 28.14
CA ILE A 146 -4.09 25.20 27.93
C ILE A 146 -3.69 24.91 26.49
N ARG A 147 -3.32 25.96 25.76
CA ARG A 147 -2.77 25.87 24.40
C ARG A 147 -1.26 25.66 24.50
N LEU A 148 -0.76 24.60 23.88
CA LEU A 148 0.66 24.30 23.77
C LEU A 148 1.10 24.49 22.32
N ASP A 149 2.11 25.30 22.12
CA ASP A 149 2.74 25.47 20.80
C ASP A 149 3.56 24.23 20.45
N LEU A 150 3.50 23.82 19.20
CA LEU A 150 4.26 22.72 18.62
C LEU A 150 5.34 23.26 17.70
N PRO A 151 6.46 22.54 17.54
CA PRO A 151 7.39 22.83 16.44
C PRO A 151 6.68 22.66 15.11
N LYS A 152 7.08 23.42 14.10
CA LYS A 152 6.57 23.24 12.74
C LYS A 152 6.99 21.88 12.22
N PHE A 153 6.05 21.07 11.79
CA PHE A 153 6.26 19.71 11.32
C PHE A 153 5.49 19.43 10.03
N THR A 154 5.82 18.34 9.37
CA THR A 154 5.07 17.86 8.21
C THR A 154 4.29 16.60 8.60
N LEU A 155 2.97 16.64 8.48
CA LEU A 155 2.14 15.44 8.54
C LEU A 155 2.10 14.79 7.15
N VAL A 156 2.51 13.52 7.08
CA VAL A 156 2.32 12.67 5.91
C VAL A 156 1.26 11.63 6.23
N GLY A 157 0.06 11.83 5.73
CA GLY A 157 -1.04 10.88 5.85
C GLY A 157 -1.07 9.90 4.68
N ALA A 158 -1.39 8.64 4.96
CA ALA A 158 -1.63 7.66 3.91
C ALA A 158 -2.96 6.94 4.11
N THR A 159 -3.71 6.74 3.03
CA THR A 159 -5.00 6.06 3.06
C THR A 159 -5.23 5.18 1.84
N THR A 160 -5.83 4.02 2.06
CA THR A 160 -6.34 3.17 0.98
C THR A 160 -7.77 3.54 0.58
N ARG A 161 -8.50 4.22 1.45
CA ARG A 161 -9.93 4.56 1.31
C ARG A 161 -10.14 6.06 1.37
N ALA A 162 -9.89 6.73 0.25
CA ALA A 162 -10.01 8.19 0.13
C ALA A 162 -11.37 8.75 0.58
N GLY A 163 -12.45 8.03 0.27
CA GLY A 163 -13.81 8.44 0.59
C GLY A 163 -14.18 8.35 2.08
N MET A 164 -13.36 7.68 2.91
CA MET A 164 -13.58 7.58 4.35
C MET A 164 -12.89 8.70 5.14
N LEU A 165 -12.03 9.48 4.51
CA LEU A 165 -11.40 10.62 5.15
C LEU A 165 -12.41 11.74 5.32
N THR A 166 -12.48 12.33 6.51
CA THR A 166 -13.38 13.46 6.76
C THR A 166 -12.94 14.67 5.91
N ALA A 167 -13.90 15.46 5.43
CA ALA A 167 -13.58 16.66 4.65
C ALA A 167 -12.69 17.64 5.43
N PRO A 168 -12.95 17.91 6.74
CA PRO A 168 -12.08 18.80 7.52
C PRO A 168 -10.63 18.35 7.59
N LEU A 169 -10.36 17.05 7.74
CA LEU A 169 -8.99 16.54 7.76
C LEU A 169 -8.34 16.60 6.38
N ARG A 170 -9.08 16.20 5.34
CA ARG A 170 -8.57 16.19 3.96
C ARG A 170 -8.16 17.58 3.48
N ASP A 171 -8.99 18.58 3.77
CA ASP A 171 -8.80 19.95 3.26
C ASP A 171 -7.60 20.68 3.90
N ARG A 172 -7.00 20.10 4.95
CA ARG A 172 -5.77 20.58 5.61
C ARG A 172 -4.47 20.08 4.97
N PHE A 173 -4.56 19.17 4.02
CA PHE A 173 -3.39 18.71 3.28
C PHE A 173 -3.14 19.61 2.07
N GLY A 174 -2.00 20.31 2.07
CA GLY A 174 -1.58 21.18 0.97
C GLY A 174 -1.13 20.40 -0.27
N VAL A 175 -0.63 19.18 -0.07
CA VAL A 175 -0.14 18.32 -1.14
C VAL A 175 -0.90 16.99 -1.13
N VAL A 176 -1.61 16.70 -2.21
CA VAL A 176 -2.38 15.46 -2.36
C VAL A 176 -1.88 14.69 -3.57
N ASN A 177 -1.36 13.49 -3.35
CA ASN A 177 -0.86 12.61 -4.39
C ASN A 177 -1.61 11.28 -4.43
N ARG A 178 -2.03 10.89 -5.63
CA ARG A 178 -2.55 9.54 -5.88
C ARG A 178 -1.45 8.71 -6.50
N LEU A 179 -1.06 7.62 -5.82
CA LEU A 179 -0.12 6.66 -6.37
C LEU A 179 -0.86 5.63 -7.24
N GLU A 180 -0.24 5.29 -8.35
CA GLU A 180 -0.77 4.34 -9.31
C GLU A 180 -0.04 3.00 -9.21
N PHE A 181 -0.65 1.94 -9.72
CA PHE A 181 0.04 0.67 -9.86
C PHE A 181 1.20 0.83 -10.85
N TYR A 182 2.30 0.18 -10.53
CA TYR A 182 3.50 0.18 -11.36
C TYR A 182 3.29 -0.60 -12.67
N THR A 183 3.97 -0.17 -13.72
CA THR A 183 4.06 -0.94 -14.97
C THR A 183 4.95 -2.18 -14.77
N ALA A 184 4.88 -3.11 -15.70
CA ALA A 184 5.76 -4.28 -15.67
C ALA A 184 7.24 -3.87 -15.84
N GLU A 185 7.51 -2.83 -16.61
CA GLU A 185 8.84 -2.27 -16.87
C GLU A 185 9.42 -1.60 -15.61
N ASP A 186 8.61 -0.80 -14.92
CA ASP A 186 9.01 -0.21 -13.63
C ASP A 186 9.34 -1.31 -12.61
N LEU A 187 8.46 -2.32 -12.50
CA LEU A 187 8.68 -3.43 -11.58
C LEU A 187 9.87 -4.30 -11.97
N GLN A 188 10.13 -4.50 -13.27
CA GLN A 188 11.33 -5.18 -13.74
C GLN A 188 12.60 -4.45 -13.26
N THR A 189 12.61 -3.12 -13.38
CA THR A 189 13.72 -2.29 -12.88
C THR A 189 13.90 -2.42 -11.37
N ILE A 190 12.79 -2.42 -10.62
CA ILE A 190 12.80 -2.64 -9.17
C ILE A 190 13.33 -4.04 -8.83
N VAL A 191 12.89 -5.08 -9.54
CA VAL A 191 13.35 -6.47 -9.33
C VAL A 191 14.85 -6.60 -9.59
N LEU A 192 15.36 -6.03 -10.69
CA LEU A 192 16.79 -6.04 -11.02
C LEU A 192 17.62 -5.34 -9.93
N ARG A 193 17.20 -4.15 -9.48
CA ARG A 193 17.85 -3.44 -8.37
C ARG A 193 17.80 -4.26 -7.08
N SER A 194 16.66 -4.83 -6.75
CA SER A 194 16.50 -5.64 -5.54
C SER A 194 17.34 -6.91 -5.58
N ALA A 195 17.45 -7.55 -6.74
CA ALA A 195 18.33 -8.70 -6.95
C ALA A 195 19.80 -8.34 -6.70
N GLN A 196 20.24 -7.19 -7.22
CA GLN A 196 21.60 -6.68 -6.98
C GLN A 196 21.88 -6.47 -5.49
N VAL A 197 20.95 -5.83 -4.75
CA VAL A 197 21.07 -5.61 -3.29
C VAL A 197 21.11 -6.94 -2.53
N LEU A 198 20.37 -7.94 -2.99
CA LEU A 198 20.32 -9.29 -2.39
C LEU A 198 21.47 -10.19 -2.82
N GLY A 199 22.34 -9.74 -3.73
CA GLY A 199 23.42 -10.56 -4.28
C GLY A 199 22.92 -11.75 -5.11
N VAL A 200 21.80 -11.58 -5.82
CA VAL A 200 21.15 -12.62 -6.64
C VAL A 200 21.41 -12.34 -8.12
N GLU A 201 21.92 -13.31 -8.83
CA GLU A 201 22.08 -13.23 -10.27
C GLU A 201 20.73 -13.52 -10.95
N ILE A 202 20.29 -12.58 -11.81
CA ILE A 202 19.00 -12.68 -12.51
C ILE A 202 19.14 -12.10 -13.93
N ASP A 203 18.55 -12.78 -14.91
CA ASP A 203 18.48 -12.23 -16.26
C ASP A 203 17.27 -11.27 -16.42
N PRO A 204 17.33 -10.34 -17.41
CA PRO A 204 16.25 -9.37 -17.62
C PRO A 204 14.88 -10.01 -17.88
N LYS A 205 14.82 -11.18 -18.55
CA LYS A 205 13.57 -11.88 -18.83
C LYS A 205 13.00 -12.54 -17.58
N GLY A 206 13.83 -13.11 -16.71
CA GLY A 206 13.42 -13.63 -15.40
C GLY A 206 12.88 -12.51 -14.51
N ALA A 207 13.53 -11.34 -14.51
CA ALA A 207 13.05 -10.17 -13.80
C ALA A 207 11.69 -9.68 -14.32
N LEU A 208 11.51 -9.65 -15.65
CA LEU A 208 10.25 -9.27 -16.28
C LEU A 208 9.12 -10.24 -15.94
N GLU A 209 9.41 -11.54 -15.90
CA GLU A 209 8.41 -12.55 -15.55
C GLU A 209 7.92 -12.39 -14.09
N ILE A 210 8.84 -12.13 -13.15
CA ILE A 210 8.49 -11.80 -11.77
C ILE A 210 7.65 -10.53 -11.73
N ALA A 211 8.06 -9.49 -12.47
CA ALA A 211 7.38 -8.20 -12.53
C ALA A 211 5.94 -8.33 -13.02
N ARG A 212 5.71 -9.05 -14.09
CA ARG A 212 4.37 -9.28 -14.69
C ARG A 212 3.41 -9.94 -13.72
N ARG A 213 3.88 -10.90 -12.92
CA ARG A 213 3.04 -11.62 -11.93
C ARG A 213 2.92 -10.89 -10.58
N SER A 214 3.51 -9.69 -10.45
CA SER A 214 3.57 -8.93 -9.19
C SER A 214 2.40 -7.95 -8.97
N ARG A 215 1.32 -8.04 -9.75
CA ARG A 215 0.08 -7.24 -9.60
C ARG A 215 0.31 -5.72 -9.59
N GLY A 216 1.37 -5.22 -10.18
CA GLY A 216 1.68 -3.80 -10.19
C GLY A 216 2.19 -3.27 -8.84
N THR A 217 2.66 -4.13 -7.92
CA THR A 217 3.11 -3.70 -6.58
C THR A 217 4.55 -4.09 -6.26
N PRO A 218 5.42 -3.14 -5.87
CA PRO A 218 6.81 -3.42 -5.51
C PRO A 218 6.98 -4.42 -4.37
N ARG A 219 6.08 -4.37 -3.36
CA ARG A 219 6.13 -5.30 -2.23
C ARG A 219 5.98 -6.75 -2.69
N LEU A 220 5.01 -7.02 -3.59
CA LEU A 220 4.83 -8.36 -4.12
C LEU A 220 5.98 -8.78 -5.04
N ALA A 221 6.49 -7.86 -5.88
CA ALA A 221 7.64 -8.12 -6.72
C ALA A 221 8.87 -8.57 -5.91
N ASN A 222 9.18 -7.86 -4.83
CA ASN A 222 10.27 -8.22 -3.93
C ASN A 222 10.03 -9.54 -3.19
N ARG A 223 8.79 -9.82 -2.81
CA ARG A 223 8.42 -11.10 -2.16
C ARG A 223 8.58 -12.26 -3.14
N LEU A 224 8.07 -12.14 -4.36
CA LEU A 224 8.23 -13.17 -5.39
C LEU A 224 9.70 -13.37 -5.76
N LEU A 225 10.49 -12.29 -5.89
CA LEU A 225 11.93 -12.40 -6.14
C LEU A 225 12.62 -13.26 -5.07
N LYS A 226 12.34 -13.03 -3.78
CA LYS A 226 12.93 -13.85 -2.70
C LYS A 226 12.54 -15.32 -2.81
N ARG A 227 11.28 -15.63 -3.14
CA ARG A 227 10.83 -17.02 -3.30
C ARG A 227 11.48 -17.67 -4.52
N VAL A 228 11.51 -16.98 -5.66
CA VAL A 228 12.16 -17.48 -6.88
C VAL A 228 13.67 -17.70 -6.63
N ARG A 229 14.32 -16.81 -5.89
CA ARG A 229 15.72 -16.99 -5.46
C ARG A 229 15.91 -18.30 -4.69
N ASP A 230 15.03 -18.59 -3.71
CA ASP A 230 15.13 -19.80 -2.90
C ASP A 230 15.05 -21.05 -3.80
N PHE A 231 14.17 -21.06 -4.81
CA PHE A 231 14.11 -22.12 -5.82
C PHE A 231 15.37 -22.21 -6.67
N ALA A 232 15.88 -21.06 -7.14
CA ALA A 232 17.10 -21.02 -7.94
C ALA A 232 18.30 -21.59 -7.19
N GLN A 233 18.44 -21.28 -5.90
CA GLN A 233 19.53 -21.77 -5.05
C GLN A 233 19.45 -23.26 -4.78
N VAL A 234 18.25 -23.81 -4.55
CA VAL A 234 18.08 -25.20 -4.15
C VAL A 234 18.04 -26.16 -5.35
N LYS A 235 17.40 -25.77 -6.45
CA LYS A 235 17.14 -26.66 -7.59
C LYS A 235 18.00 -26.37 -8.84
N TYR A 236 18.65 -25.23 -8.87
CA TYR A 236 19.46 -24.76 -9.99
C TYR A 236 20.80 -24.22 -9.46
N ASN A 237 21.55 -23.57 -10.34
CA ASN A 237 22.87 -23.00 -10.03
C ASN A 237 22.85 -21.62 -9.34
N GLY A 238 21.71 -21.21 -8.80
CA GLY A 238 21.55 -19.90 -8.14
C GLY A 238 21.19 -18.74 -9.07
N VAL A 239 21.16 -18.95 -10.38
CA VAL A 239 20.83 -17.92 -11.37
C VAL A 239 19.33 -17.97 -11.70
N ILE A 240 18.66 -16.82 -11.63
CA ILE A 240 17.26 -16.70 -12.01
C ILE A 240 17.15 -16.37 -13.50
N THR A 241 16.94 -17.37 -14.31
CA THR A 241 16.57 -17.21 -15.72
C THR A 241 15.06 -17.14 -15.88
N GLU A 242 14.56 -16.74 -17.07
CA GLU A 242 13.12 -16.77 -17.39
C GLU A 242 12.51 -18.14 -17.08
N LYS A 243 13.16 -19.23 -17.48
CA LYS A 243 12.68 -20.61 -17.23
C LYS A 243 12.58 -20.93 -15.74
N VAL A 244 13.57 -20.50 -14.95
CA VAL A 244 13.56 -20.68 -13.49
C VAL A 244 12.46 -19.87 -12.85
N ALA A 245 12.28 -18.61 -13.27
CA ALA A 245 11.21 -17.75 -12.77
C ALA A 245 9.82 -18.33 -13.07
N VAL A 246 9.55 -18.73 -14.30
CA VAL A 246 8.28 -19.36 -14.69
C VAL A 246 8.03 -20.63 -13.87
N PHE A 247 9.00 -21.53 -13.81
CA PHE A 247 8.85 -22.78 -13.04
C PHE A 247 8.55 -22.53 -11.55
N ALA A 248 9.30 -21.62 -10.93
CA ALA A 248 9.11 -21.31 -9.51
C ALA A 248 7.74 -20.64 -9.25
N LEU A 249 7.33 -19.70 -10.10
CA LEU A 249 6.05 -18.99 -9.95
C LEU A 249 4.85 -19.92 -10.20
N ASP A 250 4.95 -20.83 -11.14
CA ASP A 250 3.92 -21.85 -11.37
C ASP A 250 3.79 -22.82 -10.17
N LEU A 251 4.91 -23.22 -9.57
CA LEU A 251 4.91 -24.05 -8.36
C LEU A 251 4.36 -23.29 -7.14
N LEU A 252 4.50 -21.96 -7.12
CA LEU A 252 3.87 -21.07 -6.13
C LEU A 252 2.40 -20.78 -6.43
N GLU A 253 1.83 -21.39 -7.47
CA GLU A 253 0.45 -21.22 -7.91
C GLU A 253 0.10 -19.77 -8.31
N VAL A 254 1.11 -18.99 -8.71
CA VAL A 254 0.93 -17.63 -9.25
C VAL A 254 0.92 -17.71 -10.77
N ASP A 255 -0.21 -17.46 -11.38
CA ASP A 255 -0.35 -17.59 -12.82
C ASP A 255 0.23 -16.39 -13.61
N ARG A 256 0.14 -16.44 -14.92
CA ARG A 256 0.68 -15.41 -15.84
C ARG A 256 0.10 -14.01 -15.65
N PHE A 257 -1.08 -13.88 -15.04
CA PHE A 257 -1.72 -12.60 -14.69
C PHE A 257 -1.50 -12.19 -13.23
N GLY A 258 -0.80 -13.03 -12.45
CA GLY A 258 -0.59 -12.81 -11.02
C GLY A 258 -1.77 -13.24 -10.15
N LEU A 259 -2.71 -14.05 -10.67
CA LEU A 259 -3.74 -14.67 -9.85
C LEU A 259 -3.12 -15.79 -9.01
N ASP A 260 -3.45 -15.77 -7.72
CA ASP A 260 -3.10 -16.87 -6.81
C ASP A 260 -4.25 -17.88 -6.67
N TYR A 261 -4.04 -18.88 -5.82
CA TYR A 261 -5.08 -19.87 -5.52
C TYR A 261 -6.38 -19.24 -5.01
N ALA A 262 -6.29 -18.22 -4.17
CA ALA A 262 -7.48 -17.58 -3.59
C ALA A 262 -8.27 -16.80 -4.65
N ASP A 263 -7.60 -16.05 -5.53
CA ASP A 263 -8.27 -15.35 -6.64
C ASP A 263 -9.00 -16.33 -7.56
N ARG A 264 -8.32 -17.42 -7.94
CA ARG A 264 -8.94 -18.46 -8.75
C ARG A 264 -10.13 -19.10 -8.05
N THR A 265 -10.02 -19.36 -6.73
CA THR A 265 -11.13 -19.88 -5.93
C THR A 265 -12.33 -18.93 -5.93
N ILE A 266 -12.10 -17.63 -5.77
CA ILE A 266 -13.15 -16.60 -5.85
C ILE A 266 -13.87 -16.68 -7.21
N LEU A 267 -13.11 -16.59 -8.29
CA LEU A 267 -13.65 -16.57 -9.64
C LEU A 267 -14.36 -17.90 -10.00
N THR A 268 -13.75 -19.04 -9.66
CA THR A 268 -14.37 -20.37 -9.88
C THR A 268 -15.66 -20.52 -9.09
N THR A 269 -15.68 -20.07 -7.82
CA THR A 269 -16.88 -20.09 -6.99
C THR A 269 -17.99 -19.23 -7.59
N MET A 270 -17.66 -18.03 -8.09
CA MET A 270 -18.62 -17.17 -8.77
C MET A 270 -19.21 -17.85 -10.01
N ILE A 271 -18.37 -18.50 -10.81
CA ILE A 271 -18.80 -19.16 -12.05
C ILE A 271 -19.62 -20.42 -11.74
N GLU A 272 -19.11 -21.33 -10.93
CA GLU A 272 -19.71 -22.66 -10.71
C GLU A 272 -20.92 -22.62 -9.79
N LYS A 273 -20.86 -21.85 -8.69
CA LYS A 273 -21.93 -21.83 -7.70
C LYS A 273 -23.00 -20.77 -7.96
N PHE A 274 -22.61 -19.67 -8.61
CA PHE A 274 -23.51 -18.52 -8.83
C PHE A 274 -23.73 -18.18 -10.30
N GLY A 275 -23.37 -19.05 -11.24
CA GLY A 275 -23.56 -18.85 -12.68
C GLY A 275 -22.87 -17.60 -13.23
N GLY A 276 -21.77 -17.15 -12.60
CA GLY A 276 -21.07 -15.92 -12.92
C GLY A 276 -21.60 -14.67 -12.21
N GLY A 277 -22.64 -14.80 -11.39
CA GLY A 277 -23.25 -13.69 -10.65
C GLY A 277 -24.51 -13.13 -11.30
N PRO A 278 -25.08 -12.03 -10.74
CA PRO A 278 -24.54 -11.21 -9.66
C PRO A 278 -24.61 -11.86 -8.27
N VAL A 279 -23.54 -11.77 -7.49
CA VAL A 279 -23.47 -12.32 -6.13
C VAL A 279 -23.06 -11.22 -5.13
N GLY A 280 -23.74 -11.19 -3.97
CA GLY A 280 -23.43 -10.25 -2.88
C GLY A 280 -22.08 -10.54 -2.23
N LEU A 281 -21.45 -9.51 -1.65
CA LEU A 281 -20.14 -9.61 -0.99
C LEU A 281 -20.13 -10.69 0.11
N ASP A 282 -21.07 -10.58 1.05
CA ASP A 282 -21.15 -11.49 2.20
C ASP A 282 -21.43 -12.93 1.80
N THR A 283 -22.30 -13.11 0.77
CA THR A 283 -22.61 -14.43 0.22
C THR A 283 -21.38 -15.06 -0.43
N LEU A 284 -20.61 -14.28 -1.19
CA LEU A 284 -19.39 -14.77 -1.83
C LEU A 284 -18.33 -15.09 -0.78
N ALA A 285 -18.12 -14.20 0.19
CA ALA A 285 -17.17 -14.40 1.29
C ALA A 285 -17.49 -15.67 2.09
N ALA A 286 -18.75 -15.85 2.47
CA ALA A 286 -19.19 -17.07 3.16
C ALA A 286 -18.98 -18.33 2.31
N ALA A 287 -19.22 -18.27 0.99
CA ALA A 287 -19.07 -19.41 0.09
C ALA A 287 -17.62 -19.87 -0.09
N ILE A 288 -16.63 -18.97 0.10
CA ILE A 288 -15.20 -19.27 0.02
C ILE A 288 -14.53 -19.42 1.40
N GLY A 289 -15.26 -19.15 2.49
CA GLY A 289 -14.75 -19.21 3.86
C GLY A 289 -13.80 -18.08 4.21
N GLU A 290 -14.04 -16.86 3.67
CA GLU A 290 -13.22 -15.69 3.90
C GLU A 290 -14.04 -14.57 4.57
N ASP A 291 -13.37 -13.59 5.18
CA ASP A 291 -14.01 -12.38 5.69
C ASP A 291 -14.41 -11.42 4.57
N SER A 292 -15.61 -10.81 4.66
CA SER A 292 -16.11 -9.87 3.66
C SER A 292 -15.20 -8.66 3.47
N GLY A 293 -14.63 -8.13 4.55
CA GLY A 293 -13.70 -7.01 4.48
C GLY A 293 -12.40 -7.40 3.77
N THR A 294 -11.88 -8.59 4.03
CA THR A 294 -10.72 -9.14 3.33
C THR A 294 -11.00 -9.31 1.84
N LEU A 295 -12.17 -9.86 1.50
CA LEU A 295 -12.56 -9.99 0.09
C LEU A 295 -12.62 -8.63 -0.61
N GLU A 296 -13.23 -7.62 0.01
CA GLU A 296 -13.40 -6.28 -0.56
C GLU A 296 -12.08 -5.49 -0.65
N ASP A 297 -11.23 -5.56 0.38
CA ASP A 297 -10.06 -4.71 0.48
C ASP A 297 -8.81 -5.31 -0.16
N VAL A 298 -8.72 -6.63 -0.23
CA VAL A 298 -7.50 -7.32 -0.64
C VAL A 298 -7.60 -7.99 -2.00
N TYR A 299 -8.72 -8.66 -2.29
CA TYR A 299 -8.87 -9.43 -3.53
C TYR A 299 -9.56 -8.64 -4.65
N GLU A 300 -10.69 -8.04 -4.31
CA GLU A 300 -11.57 -7.39 -5.29
C GLU A 300 -10.88 -6.25 -6.07
N PRO A 301 -10.04 -5.37 -5.48
CA PRO A 301 -9.40 -4.29 -6.22
C PRO A 301 -8.54 -4.77 -7.39
N PHE A 302 -7.82 -5.87 -7.20
CA PHE A 302 -7.02 -6.46 -8.26
C PHE A 302 -7.88 -7.11 -9.35
N LEU A 303 -8.89 -7.86 -8.98
CA LEU A 303 -9.80 -8.53 -9.89
C LEU A 303 -10.61 -7.53 -10.73
N LEU A 304 -11.09 -6.43 -10.11
CA LEU A 304 -11.78 -5.32 -10.78
C LEU A 304 -10.86 -4.61 -11.77
N LYS A 305 -9.65 -4.21 -11.33
CA LYS A 305 -8.69 -3.50 -12.16
C LYS A 305 -8.33 -4.27 -13.41
N ASN A 306 -8.17 -5.59 -13.30
CA ASN A 306 -7.78 -6.44 -14.42
C ASN A 306 -8.97 -7.00 -15.20
N GLY A 307 -10.18 -6.56 -14.89
CA GLY A 307 -11.37 -6.91 -15.65
C GLY A 307 -11.85 -8.35 -15.47
N PHE A 308 -11.46 -9.04 -14.39
CA PHE A 308 -11.97 -10.38 -14.08
C PHE A 308 -13.39 -10.34 -13.51
N ILE A 309 -13.70 -9.30 -12.74
CA ILE A 309 -15.03 -9.07 -12.17
C ILE A 309 -15.51 -7.66 -12.45
N GLN A 310 -16.81 -7.45 -12.31
CA GLN A 310 -17.48 -6.14 -12.36
C GLN A 310 -18.38 -5.97 -11.15
N ARG A 311 -18.52 -4.74 -10.66
CA ARG A 311 -19.52 -4.36 -9.65
C ARG A 311 -20.81 -3.92 -10.35
N THR A 312 -21.93 -4.48 -9.93
CA THR A 312 -23.28 -4.07 -10.34
C THR A 312 -24.09 -3.67 -9.11
N PRO A 313 -25.21 -2.95 -9.26
CA PRO A 313 -26.10 -2.66 -8.12
C PRO A 313 -26.62 -3.92 -7.38
N LYS A 314 -26.64 -5.07 -8.06
CA LYS A 314 -27.09 -6.35 -7.49
C LYS A 314 -25.97 -7.20 -6.90
N GLY A 315 -24.71 -6.82 -7.10
CA GLY A 315 -23.54 -7.58 -6.62
C GLY A 315 -22.41 -7.64 -7.63
N ARG A 316 -21.51 -8.61 -7.45
CA ARG A 316 -20.33 -8.86 -8.29
C ARG A 316 -20.64 -9.85 -9.37
N THR A 317 -20.14 -9.62 -10.59
CA THR A 317 -20.28 -10.54 -11.73
C THR A 317 -18.90 -10.89 -12.28
N ALA A 318 -18.70 -12.16 -12.65
CA ALA A 318 -17.53 -12.59 -13.40
C ALA A 318 -17.67 -12.15 -14.87
N THR A 319 -16.58 -11.69 -15.47
CA THR A 319 -16.58 -11.23 -16.86
C THR A 319 -16.28 -12.37 -17.82
N ALA A 320 -16.53 -12.16 -19.11
CA ALA A 320 -16.14 -13.08 -20.17
C ALA A 320 -14.62 -13.41 -20.12
N PHE A 321 -13.81 -12.42 -19.72
CA PHE A 321 -12.37 -12.61 -19.55
C PHE A 321 -12.04 -13.60 -18.43
N ALA A 322 -12.76 -13.56 -17.31
CA ALA A 322 -12.60 -14.54 -16.22
C ALA A 322 -12.93 -15.96 -16.69
N TYR A 323 -14.05 -16.14 -17.41
CA TYR A 323 -14.42 -17.43 -17.98
C TYR A 323 -13.35 -17.97 -18.92
N GLN A 324 -12.90 -17.15 -19.87
CA GLN A 324 -11.84 -17.51 -20.83
C GLN A 324 -10.54 -17.88 -20.13
N HIS A 325 -10.13 -17.09 -19.11
CA HIS A 325 -8.88 -17.31 -18.38
C HIS A 325 -8.87 -18.63 -17.61
N LEU A 326 -10.01 -18.97 -16.99
CA LEU A 326 -10.16 -20.20 -16.19
C LEU A 326 -10.57 -21.41 -17.05
N GLY A 327 -10.78 -21.23 -18.36
CA GLY A 327 -11.17 -22.32 -19.27
C GLY A 327 -12.64 -22.74 -19.16
N PHE A 328 -13.49 -21.90 -18.59
CA PHE A 328 -14.94 -22.15 -18.55
C PHE A 328 -15.62 -21.65 -19.84
N SER A 329 -16.62 -22.38 -20.29
CA SER A 329 -17.50 -21.90 -21.37
C SER A 329 -18.55 -20.96 -20.76
N MET A 330 -18.75 -19.79 -21.37
CA MET A 330 -19.92 -18.99 -21.03
C MET A 330 -21.16 -19.76 -21.48
N GLY A 331 -22.06 -20.07 -20.54
CA GLY A 331 -23.38 -20.61 -20.90
C GLY A 331 -24.02 -19.65 -21.88
N LYS A 332 -24.64 -20.18 -22.95
CA LYS A 332 -25.51 -19.38 -23.82
C LYS A 332 -26.59 -18.78 -22.92
N GLU A 333 -26.73 -17.45 -22.93
CA GLU A 333 -27.93 -16.80 -22.41
C GLU A 333 -29.11 -17.40 -23.20
N GLU A 334 -29.99 -18.15 -22.50
CA GLU A 334 -31.29 -18.54 -23.03
C GLU A 334 -32.25 -17.36 -22.90
#